data_51120e17f2c7b04e3c0f944c078d5a95
#
_entry.id   51120e17f2c7b04e3c0f944c078d5a95
#
_cell.length_a   1.000
_cell.length_b   1.000
_cell.length_c   1.000
_cell.angle_alpha   90.00
_cell.angle_beta   90.00
_cell.angle_gamma   90.00
#
_symmetry.space_group_name_H-M   'P 1'
#
loop_
_entity.id
_entity.type
_entity.pdbx_description
1 polymer ?
#
loop_
_entity_poly.entity_id
_entity_poly.type
_entity_poly.pdbx_seq_one_letter_code
_entity_poly.pdbx_strand_id
1 'polypeptide(L)'
;GGLGAYFSIDPLIFRILFLVFFFFGGASILVYLILWIVLPKAETAAQKLEMHGEPVNVSNIEKKVREEYEATKENVKKAANSETAKKTKKAAGNVFSEIGKILILFVKVILILIGTAFVISGIGIIVGLISGTFIGLHVFPFSDYSFSLGDLLVPFSDPVSITLLMIALTLLFLIPVIAMIYGLVKLIFGIRTRNRGLMIGSTMLWFVALIMTVGILAIETGNYSDNGTSRTKTELTTSSDTLFVSLNELQKREFEDDLAFDFDMDNQWYLTEDLDRIYGQVDLDIEPSRNIEAWVEIEKRSKGKNREEAERNAADVTYNYRLRGNDLELNPYFFIDGGIKWRFPRVEITLEIPEGKYVYLDTEIREILD
;
A
#
# COMPACT_ATOMS: atom_id res chain seq x y z
N GLY A 1 22.99 -25.84 -22.40
CA GLY A 1 23.52 -24.67 -22.88
C GLY A 1 24.95 -24.36 -22.53
N GLY A 2 25.35 -23.12 -22.79
CA GLY A 2 26.74 -22.65 -22.66
C GLY A 2 27.36 -22.91 -21.29
N LEU A 3 26.63 -22.69 -20.19
CA LEU A 3 27.14 -23.01 -18.84
C LEU A 3 27.45 -24.50 -18.65
N GLY A 4 26.58 -25.39 -19.16
CA GLY A 4 26.82 -26.83 -19.09
C GLY A 4 28.09 -27.25 -19.88
N ALA A 5 28.29 -26.69 -21.07
CA ALA A 5 29.43 -26.95 -21.89
C ALA A 5 30.75 -26.41 -21.25
N TYR A 6 30.69 -25.19 -20.70
CA TYR A 6 31.85 -24.57 -20.03
C TYR A 6 32.33 -25.34 -18.80
N PHE A 7 31.37 -25.81 -17.99
CA PHE A 7 31.68 -26.58 -16.77
C PHE A 7 31.78 -28.11 -17.02
N SER A 8 31.58 -28.58 -18.26
CA SER A 8 31.53 -29.99 -18.62
C SER A 8 30.48 -30.77 -17.82
N ILE A 9 29.38 -30.13 -17.48
CA ILE A 9 28.26 -30.67 -16.71
C ILE A 9 27.01 -30.74 -17.61
N ASP A 10 26.16 -31.76 -17.41
CA ASP A 10 24.95 -31.91 -18.19
C ASP A 10 24.09 -30.64 -18.07
N PRO A 11 23.68 -30.02 -19.20
CA PRO A 11 22.79 -28.86 -19.21
C PRO A 11 21.46 -29.04 -18.46
N LEU A 12 21.02 -30.28 -18.28
CA LEU A 12 19.83 -30.65 -17.54
C LEU A 12 19.96 -30.23 -16.06
N ILE A 13 21.14 -30.38 -15.47
CA ILE A 13 21.42 -30.03 -14.08
C ILE A 13 21.19 -28.53 -13.86
N PHE A 14 21.70 -27.69 -14.77
CA PHE A 14 21.48 -26.24 -14.71
C PHE A 14 19.99 -25.86 -14.86
N ARG A 15 19.25 -26.58 -15.73
CA ARG A 15 17.80 -26.34 -15.90
C ARG A 15 17.03 -26.70 -14.63
N ILE A 16 17.37 -27.82 -13.99
CA ILE A 16 16.77 -28.21 -12.70
C ILE A 16 17.13 -27.20 -11.61
N LEU A 17 18.39 -26.75 -11.55
CA LEU A 17 18.83 -25.75 -10.60
C LEU A 17 18.06 -24.43 -10.75
N PHE A 18 17.87 -23.93 -11.97
CA PHE A 18 17.08 -22.74 -12.24
C PHE A 18 15.61 -22.93 -11.88
N LEU A 19 15.06 -24.16 -12.08
CA LEU A 19 13.70 -24.49 -11.69
C LEU A 19 13.54 -24.49 -10.16
N VAL A 20 14.51 -25.04 -9.43
CA VAL A 20 14.51 -25.03 -7.95
C VAL A 20 14.59 -23.60 -7.42
N PHE A 21 15.51 -22.78 -7.95
CA PHE A 21 15.62 -21.36 -7.57
C PHE A 21 14.41 -20.53 -7.93
N PHE A 22 13.58 -20.96 -8.88
CA PHE A 22 12.28 -20.33 -9.16
C PHE A 22 11.35 -20.38 -7.94
N PHE A 23 11.31 -21.52 -7.23
CA PHE A 23 10.49 -21.66 -6.02
C PHE A 23 11.05 -20.93 -4.79
N PHE A 24 12.34 -20.56 -4.79
CA PHE A 24 12.98 -19.83 -3.69
C PHE A 24 13.01 -18.29 -3.87
N GLY A 25 12.03 -17.72 -4.58
CA GLY A 25 11.90 -16.26 -4.67
C GLY A 25 11.69 -15.67 -6.07
N GLY A 26 11.49 -16.51 -7.10
CA GLY A 26 11.12 -16.06 -8.45
C GLY A 26 12.22 -15.34 -9.25
N ALA A 27 13.32 -14.93 -8.60
CA ALA A 27 14.42 -14.18 -9.22
C ALA A 27 15.13 -14.94 -10.34
N SER A 28 15.05 -16.28 -10.36
CA SER A 28 15.71 -17.12 -11.38
C SER A 28 15.17 -16.90 -12.79
N ILE A 29 13.92 -16.48 -12.96
CA ILE A 29 13.37 -16.13 -14.28
C ILE A 29 14.09 -14.90 -14.84
N LEU A 30 14.27 -13.85 -14.03
CA LEU A 30 14.96 -12.65 -14.44
C LEU A 30 16.43 -12.95 -14.80
N VAL A 31 17.12 -13.72 -13.96
CA VAL A 31 18.50 -14.15 -14.22
C VAL A 31 18.58 -14.98 -15.51
N TYR A 32 17.65 -15.92 -15.72
CA TYR A 32 17.60 -16.71 -16.94
C TYR A 32 17.36 -15.85 -18.20
N LEU A 33 16.44 -14.89 -18.14
CA LEU A 33 16.15 -13.95 -19.22
C LEU A 33 17.36 -13.06 -19.53
N ILE A 34 18.02 -12.52 -18.50
CA ILE A 34 19.23 -11.71 -18.66
C ILE A 34 20.33 -12.54 -19.33
N LEU A 35 20.58 -13.75 -18.83
CA LEU A 35 21.59 -14.64 -19.43
C LEU A 35 21.22 -15.02 -20.86
N TRP A 36 19.95 -15.23 -21.18
CA TRP A 36 19.51 -15.54 -22.54
C TRP A 36 19.69 -14.38 -23.52
N ILE A 37 19.52 -13.13 -23.06
CA ILE A 37 19.73 -11.93 -23.87
C ILE A 37 21.22 -11.59 -24.01
N VAL A 38 21.98 -11.72 -22.92
CA VAL A 38 23.40 -11.31 -22.85
C VAL A 38 24.35 -12.32 -23.47
N LEU A 39 24.04 -13.63 -23.36
CA LEU A 39 24.91 -14.69 -23.88
C LEU A 39 24.58 -14.97 -25.36
N PRO A 40 25.44 -14.59 -26.31
CA PRO A 40 25.24 -14.90 -27.72
C PRO A 40 25.32 -16.39 -27.98
N LYS A 41 24.63 -16.88 -29.00
CA LYS A 41 24.76 -18.27 -29.45
C LYS A 41 26.12 -18.48 -30.08
N ALA A 42 26.82 -19.58 -29.72
CA ALA A 42 28.01 -20.01 -30.39
C ALA A 42 27.68 -20.60 -31.76
N GLU A 43 27.86 -19.81 -32.82
CA GLU A 43 27.55 -20.22 -34.21
C GLU A 43 28.76 -20.70 -34.97
N THR A 44 29.92 -20.17 -34.67
CA THR A 44 31.19 -20.53 -35.37
C THR A 44 31.95 -21.65 -34.66
N ALA A 45 32.78 -22.38 -35.40
CA ALA A 45 33.66 -23.43 -34.85
C ALA A 45 34.59 -22.87 -33.76
N ALA A 46 35.10 -21.65 -33.93
CA ALA A 46 35.92 -20.95 -32.94
C ALA A 46 35.18 -20.71 -31.63
N GLN A 47 33.96 -20.15 -31.71
CA GLN A 47 33.09 -19.90 -30.52
C GLN A 47 32.68 -21.19 -29.81
N LYS A 48 32.51 -22.28 -30.54
CA LYS A 48 32.21 -23.62 -29.94
C LYS A 48 33.42 -24.17 -29.21
N LEU A 49 34.64 -23.94 -29.71
CA LEU A 49 35.88 -24.29 -29.00
C LEU A 49 36.06 -23.50 -27.72
N GLU A 50 35.86 -22.17 -27.78
CA GLU A 50 35.91 -21.30 -26.59
C GLU A 50 34.88 -21.73 -25.55
N MET A 51 33.66 -22.09 -25.97
CA MET A 51 32.62 -22.55 -25.08
C MET A 51 32.98 -23.84 -24.33
N HIS A 52 33.84 -24.69 -24.93
CA HIS A 52 34.38 -25.91 -24.31
C HIS A 52 35.71 -25.69 -23.58
N GLY A 53 36.23 -24.45 -23.55
CA GLY A 53 37.49 -24.14 -22.89
C GLY A 53 38.71 -24.63 -23.68
N GLU A 54 38.54 -24.96 -24.95
CA GLU A 54 39.65 -25.41 -25.81
C GLU A 54 40.33 -24.25 -26.51
N PRO A 55 41.65 -24.25 -26.67
CA PRO A 55 42.35 -23.16 -27.33
C PRO A 55 41.99 -23.07 -28.82
N VAL A 56 41.68 -21.85 -29.26
CA VAL A 56 41.33 -21.54 -30.66
C VAL A 56 42.59 -21.48 -31.48
N ASN A 57 43.01 -22.60 -32.07
CA ASN A 57 44.11 -22.69 -33.03
C ASN A 57 43.63 -23.36 -34.31
N VAL A 58 44.42 -23.23 -35.39
CA VAL A 58 44.06 -23.73 -36.73
C VAL A 58 43.80 -25.23 -36.70
N SER A 59 44.57 -26.00 -35.94
CA SER A 59 44.46 -27.45 -35.82
C SER A 59 43.15 -27.87 -35.14
N ASN A 60 42.75 -27.19 -34.07
CA ASN A 60 41.49 -27.47 -33.36
C ASN A 60 40.28 -27.03 -34.18
N ILE A 61 40.37 -25.93 -34.91
CA ILE A 61 39.30 -25.47 -35.82
C ILE A 61 39.13 -26.48 -36.95
N GLU A 62 40.23 -26.92 -37.59
CA GLU A 62 40.20 -27.95 -38.65
C GLU A 62 39.54 -29.24 -38.15
N LYS A 63 39.99 -29.73 -36.99
CA LYS A 63 39.45 -30.94 -36.36
C LYS A 63 37.94 -30.80 -36.14
N LYS A 64 37.45 -29.68 -35.56
CA LYS A 64 36.04 -29.43 -35.26
C LYS A 64 35.19 -29.31 -36.55
N VAL A 65 35.69 -28.63 -37.56
CA VAL A 65 35.02 -28.51 -38.85
C VAL A 65 34.94 -29.88 -39.53
N ARG A 66 35.99 -30.69 -39.44
CA ARG A 66 36.01 -32.02 -40.01
C ARG A 66 35.06 -32.97 -39.29
N GLU A 67 35.01 -32.93 -37.96
CA GLU A 67 34.03 -33.68 -37.15
C GLU A 67 32.56 -33.32 -37.50
N GLU A 68 32.28 -32.02 -37.64
CA GLU A 68 30.93 -31.57 -38.02
C GLU A 68 30.57 -31.95 -39.47
N TYR A 69 31.58 -31.92 -40.40
CA TYR A 69 31.34 -32.35 -41.78
C TYR A 69 31.09 -33.84 -41.88
N GLU A 70 31.90 -34.67 -41.19
CA GLU A 70 31.71 -36.16 -41.18
C GLU A 70 30.39 -36.54 -40.48
N ALA A 71 30.03 -35.87 -39.37
CA ALA A 71 28.76 -36.06 -38.70
C ALA A 71 27.55 -35.66 -39.59
N THR A 72 27.69 -34.59 -40.36
CA THR A 72 26.68 -34.14 -41.30
C THR A 72 26.54 -35.12 -42.49
N LYS A 73 27.68 -35.61 -43.02
CA LYS A 73 27.72 -36.59 -44.11
C LYS A 73 27.13 -37.93 -43.69
N GLU A 74 27.43 -38.39 -42.48
CA GLU A 74 26.85 -39.59 -41.89
C GLU A 74 25.33 -39.48 -41.67
N ASN A 75 24.88 -38.33 -41.15
CA ASN A 75 23.49 -37.99 -40.97
C ASN A 75 22.72 -37.91 -42.30
N VAL A 76 23.33 -37.34 -43.34
CA VAL A 76 22.75 -37.29 -44.69
C VAL A 76 22.68 -38.69 -45.32
N LYS A 77 23.69 -39.54 -45.16
CA LYS A 77 23.66 -40.93 -45.59
C LYS A 77 22.62 -41.76 -44.86
N LYS A 78 22.47 -41.56 -43.54
CA LYS A 78 21.43 -42.22 -42.71
C LYS A 78 20.04 -41.71 -43.07
N ALA A 79 19.90 -40.41 -43.43
CA ALA A 79 18.61 -39.83 -43.86
C ALA A 79 18.19 -40.31 -45.27
N ALA A 80 19.11 -40.63 -46.18
CA ALA A 80 18.77 -41.10 -47.52
C ALA A 80 18.31 -42.56 -47.58
N ASN A 81 18.60 -43.39 -46.53
CA ASN A 81 18.43 -44.84 -46.62
C ASN A 81 17.55 -45.48 -45.57
N SER A 82 16.59 -44.80 -44.90
CA SER A 82 15.85 -45.50 -43.88
C SER A 82 14.34 -45.19 -43.76
N GLU A 83 13.54 -46.25 -43.87
CA GLU A 83 12.25 -46.40 -43.21
C GLU A 83 12.32 -46.05 -41.70
N THR A 84 13.50 -46.19 -41.11
CA THR A 84 13.81 -45.80 -39.72
C THR A 84 13.70 -44.26 -39.51
N ALA A 85 14.06 -43.41 -40.49
CA ALA A 85 13.90 -41.97 -40.41
C ALA A 85 12.43 -41.53 -40.31
N LYS A 86 11.53 -42.26 -41.00
CA LYS A 86 10.09 -42.02 -40.86
C LYS A 86 9.56 -42.45 -39.49
N LYS A 87 10.08 -43.54 -38.90
CA LYS A 87 9.72 -44.00 -37.54
C LYS A 87 10.32 -43.07 -36.47
N THR A 88 11.56 -42.61 -36.63
CA THR A 88 12.24 -41.69 -35.68
C THR A 88 11.59 -40.31 -35.71
N LYS A 89 11.21 -39.79 -36.89
CA LYS A 89 10.50 -38.51 -37.02
C LYS A 89 9.10 -38.55 -36.37
N LYS A 90 8.41 -39.74 -36.52
CA LYS A 90 7.13 -39.98 -35.87
C LYS A 90 7.26 -40.16 -34.35
N ALA A 91 8.30 -40.83 -33.88
CA ALA A 91 8.62 -41.00 -32.47
C ALA A 91 9.05 -39.65 -31.81
N ALA A 92 9.92 -38.89 -32.47
CA ALA A 92 10.30 -37.54 -32.01
C ALA A 92 9.08 -36.59 -31.95
N GLY A 93 8.20 -36.62 -33.00
CA GLY A 93 6.96 -35.85 -33.01
C GLY A 93 6.01 -36.21 -31.86
N ASN A 94 5.93 -37.52 -31.53
CA ASN A 94 5.12 -37.97 -30.39
C ASN A 94 5.71 -37.53 -29.04
N VAL A 95 7.04 -37.61 -28.86
CA VAL A 95 7.73 -37.14 -27.63
C VAL A 95 7.55 -35.64 -27.45
N PHE A 96 7.71 -34.83 -28.51
CA PHE A 96 7.45 -33.39 -28.44
C PHE A 96 5.97 -33.08 -28.13
N SER A 97 5.03 -33.85 -28.64
CA SER A 97 3.60 -33.67 -28.32
C SER A 97 3.27 -34.07 -26.88
N GLU A 98 3.89 -35.09 -26.34
CA GLU A 98 3.73 -35.48 -24.92
C GLU A 98 4.35 -34.47 -23.96
N ILE A 99 5.57 -33.98 -24.25
CA ILE A 99 6.19 -32.89 -23.50
C ILE A 99 5.34 -31.62 -23.55
N GLY A 100 4.75 -31.33 -24.71
CA GLY A 100 3.81 -30.21 -24.86
C GLY A 100 2.57 -30.34 -23.97
N LYS A 101 1.99 -31.54 -23.88
CA LYS A 101 0.85 -31.82 -22.99
C LYS A 101 1.21 -31.70 -21.52
N ILE A 102 2.39 -32.19 -21.11
CA ILE A 102 2.90 -32.05 -19.73
C ILE A 102 3.12 -30.58 -19.40
N LEU A 103 3.70 -29.79 -20.30
CA LEU A 103 3.91 -28.37 -20.10
C LEU A 103 2.57 -27.61 -19.95
N ILE A 104 1.59 -27.91 -20.83
CA ILE A 104 0.24 -27.33 -20.75
C ILE A 104 -0.43 -27.71 -19.43
N LEU A 105 -0.31 -28.98 -18.99
CA LEU A 105 -0.84 -29.42 -17.71
C LEU A 105 -0.19 -28.67 -16.55
N PHE A 106 1.13 -28.50 -16.56
CA PHE A 106 1.88 -27.78 -15.55
C PHE A 106 1.44 -26.30 -15.46
N VAL A 107 1.35 -25.62 -16.61
CA VAL A 107 0.82 -24.24 -16.68
C VAL A 107 -0.62 -24.17 -16.16
N LYS A 108 -1.47 -25.14 -16.51
CA LYS A 108 -2.85 -25.23 -16.02
C LYS A 108 -2.89 -25.36 -14.49
N VAL A 109 -2.07 -26.21 -13.90
CA VAL A 109 -2.00 -26.40 -12.44
C VAL A 109 -1.55 -25.10 -11.75
N ILE A 110 -0.51 -24.44 -12.27
CA ILE A 110 -0.05 -23.15 -11.73
C ILE A 110 -1.16 -22.10 -11.79
N LEU A 111 -1.86 -21.97 -12.91
CA LEU A 111 -2.96 -21.01 -13.05
C LEU A 111 -4.12 -21.32 -12.08
N ILE A 112 -4.41 -22.60 -11.81
CA ILE A 112 -5.41 -22.99 -10.82
C ILE A 112 -4.94 -22.60 -9.42
N LEU A 113 -3.69 -22.85 -9.05
CA LEU A 113 -3.16 -22.49 -7.72
C LEU A 113 -3.19 -20.97 -7.49
N ILE A 114 -2.66 -20.20 -8.44
CA ILE A 114 -2.66 -18.74 -8.37
C ILE A 114 -4.10 -18.19 -8.32
N GLY A 115 -4.97 -18.71 -9.19
CA GLY A 115 -6.36 -18.29 -9.25
C GLY A 115 -7.12 -18.62 -7.97
N THR A 116 -6.88 -19.79 -7.37
CA THR A 116 -7.51 -20.18 -6.10
C THR A 116 -7.04 -19.29 -4.95
N ALA A 117 -5.73 -19.00 -4.87
CA ALA A 117 -5.18 -18.08 -3.87
C ALA A 117 -5.80 -16.68 -4.00
N PHE A 118 -5.95 -16.19 -5.24
CA PHE A 118 -6.56 -14.88 -5.51
C PHE A 118 -8.06 -14.86 -5.12
N VAL A 119 -8.80 -15.93 -5.39
CA VAL A 119 -10.21 -16.07 -4.99
C VAL A 119 -10.35 -16.07 -3.47
N ILE A 120 -9.52 -16.84 -2.75
CA ILE A 120 -9.56 -16.89 -1.29
C ILE A 120 -9.26 -15.51 -0.70
N SER A 121 -8.21 -14.84 -1.18
CA SER A 121 -7.85 -13.48 -0.75
C SER A 121 -8.96 -12.48 -1.06
N GLY A 122 -9.53 -12.54 -2.27
CA GLY A 122 -10.63 -11.67 -2.68
C GLY A 122 -11.90 -11.85 -1.85
N ILE A 123 -12.26 -13.10 -1.52
CA ILE A 123 -13.38 -13.39 -0.61
C ILE A 123 -13.09 -12.82 0.78
N GLY A 124 -11.86 -12.96 1.29
CA GLY A 124 -11.46 -12.38 2.57
C GLY A 124 -11.66 -10.87 2.61
N ILE A 125 -11.23 -10.16 1.56
CA ILE A 125 -11.43 -8.70 1.43
C ILE A 125 -12.93 -8.35 1.41
N ILE A 126 -13.73 -9.06 0.60
CA ILE A 126 -15.18 -8.81 0.50
C ILE A 126 -15.88 -9.04 1.84
N VAL A 127 -15.56 -10.14 2.53
CA VAL A 127 -16.08 -10.44 3.86
C VAL A 127 -15.66 -9.34 4.83
N GLY A 128 -14.40 -8.90 4.82
CA GLY A 128 -13.92 -7.79 5.64
C GLY A 128 -14.67 -6.48 5.39
N LEU A 129 -14.89 -6.10 4.13
CA LEU A 129 -15.65 -4.91 3.76
C LEU A 129 -17.12 -4.98 4.22
N ILE A 130 -17.79 -6.10 3.98
CA ILE A 130 -19.20 -6.27 4.38
C ILE A 130 -19.31 -6.30 5.91
N SER A 131 -18.46 -7.05 6.58
CA SER A 131 -18.49 -7.19 8.03
C SER A 131 -18.13 -5.87 8.73
N GLY A 132 -17.12 -5.16 8.24
CA GLY A 132 -16.72 -3.88 8.78
C GLY A 132 -17.78 -2.78 8.58
N THR A 133 -18.61 -2.90 7.55
CA THR A 133 -19.64 -1.87 7.25
C THR A 133 -20.99 -2.16 7.85
N PHE A 134 -21.44 -3.43 7.81
CA PHE A 134 -22.84 -3.77 8.13
C PHE A 134 -23.00 -4.55 9.44
N ILE A 135 -21.96 -5.24 9.90
CA ILE A 135 -22.05 -6.15 11.06
C ILE A 135 -21.33 -5.58 12.28
N GLY A 136 -20.54 -4.50 12.12
CA GLY A 136 -19.76 -3.94 13.22
C GLY A 136 -18.72 -4.95 13.78
N LEU A 137 -18.16 -5.79 12.92
CA LEU A 137 -17.11 -6.73 13.36
C LEU A 137 -15.93 -5.92 13.88
N HIS A 138 -15.55 -6.21 15.12
CA HIS A 138 -14.41 -5.64 15.79
C HIS A 138 -13.14 -5.89 14.96
N VAL A 139 -12.63 -4.85 14.36
CA VAL A 139 -11.42 -4.94 13.50
C VAL A 139 -10.17 -5.13 14.36
N PHE A 140 -10.25 -4.76 15.63
CA PHE A 140 -9.15 -4.84 16.58
C PHE A 140 -9.51 -5.78 17.75
N PRO A 141 -9.23 -7.10 17.64
CA PRO A 141 -9.57 -8.08 18.68
C PRO A 141 -8.72 -7.96 19.97
N PHE A 142 -7.79 -7.01 20.01
CA PHE A 142 -6.85 -6.82 21.13
C PHE A 142 -7.17 -5.59 21.98
N SER A 143 -8.22 -4.82 21.66
CA SER A 143 -8.69 -3.70 22.46
C SER A 143 -10.01 -4.08 23.15
N ASP A 144 -10.24 -3.56 24.34
CA ASP A 144 -11.51 -3.69 25.08
C ASP A 144 -12.64 -2.94 24.34
N TYR A 145 -12.32 -2.17 23.31
CA TYR A 145 -13.21 -1.35 22.51
C TYR A 145 -13.54 -1.98 21.16
N SER A 146 -14.80 -1.86 20.77
CA SER A 146 -15.33 -2.45 19.55
C SER A 146 -15.71 -1.40 18.51
N PHE A 147 -14.78 -1.05 17.63
CA PHE A 147 -15.04 -0.15 16.51
C PHE A 147 -15.21 -0.91 15.20
N SER A 148 -16.18 -0.49 14.39
CA SER A 148 -16.29 -0.90 13.00
C SER A 148 -15.40 -0.04 12.11
N LEU A 149 -15.07 -0.52 10.90
CA LEU A 149 -14.42 0.31 9.88
C LEU A 149 -15.24 1.57 9.55
N GLY A 150 -16.58 1.46 9.63
CA GLY A 150 -17.47 2.60 9.44
C GLY A 150 -17.25 3.66 10.51
N ASP A 151 -17.17 3.28 11.77
CA ASP A 151 -16.99 4.21 12.90
C ASP A 151 -15.66 4.97 12.80
N LEU A 152 -14.58 4.30 12.35
CA LEU A 152 -13.31 4.95 12.11
C LEU A 152 -13.32 5.96 10.95
N LEU A 153 -14.24 5.82 10.01
CA LEU A 153 -14.39 6.73 8.87
C LEU A 153 -15.37 7.88 9.11
N VAL A 154 -16.30 7.72 10.06
CA VAL A 154 -17.30 8.75 10.42
C VAL A 154 -16.65 10.10 10.76
N PRO A 155 -15.52 10.18 11.48
CA PRO A 155 -14.84 11.45 11.72
C PRO A 155 -14.43 12.20 10.46
N PHE A 156 -14.15 11.50 9.37
CA PHE A 156 -13.55 12.08 8.17
C PHE A 156 -14.54 12.37 7.05
N SER A 157 -15.65 11.62 6.99
CA SER A 157 -16.58 11.67 5.87
C SER A 157 -18.04 11.52 6.30
N ASP A 158 -18.94 11.87 5.41
CA ASP A 158 -20.38 11.70 5.67
C ASP A 158 -20.78 10.21 5.60
N PRO A 159 -21.71 9.74 6.46
CA PRO A 159 -22.15 8.34 6.46
C PRO A 159 -22.67 7.85 5.11
N VAL A 160 -23.29 8.74 4.32
CA VAL A 160 -23.77 8.41 2.97
C VAL A 160 -22.59 8.17 2.02
N SER A 161 -21.57 9.03 2.04
CA SER A 161 -20.35 8.87 1.23
C SER A 161 -19.61 7.59 1.61
N ILE A 162 -19.49 7.30 2.90
CA ILE A 162 -18.87 6.07 3.41
C ILE A 162 -19.64 4.84 2.89
N THR A 163 -20.95 4.82 3.03
CA THR A 163 -21.79 3.69 2.59
C THR A 163 -21.67 3.47 1.09
N LEU A 164 -21.74 4.53 0.29
CA LEU A 164 -21.59 4.45 -1.17
C LEU A 164 -20.19 3.97 -1.58
N LEU A 165 -19.14 4.44 -0.89
CA LEU A 165 -17.77 4.01 -1.12
C LEU A 165 -17.60 2.52 -0.82
N MET A 166 -18.17 2.04 0.30
CA MET A 166 -18.09 0.63 0.68
C MET A 166 -18.86 -0.28 -0.30
N ILE A 167 -20.02 0.15 -0.79
CA ILE A 167 -20.74 -0.56 -1.84
C ILE A 167 -19.94 -0.61 -3.13
N ALA A 168 -19.36 0.53 -3.55
CA ALA A 168 -18.54 0.61 -4.75
C ALA A 168 -17.30 -0.27 -4.65
N LEU A 169 -16.57 -0.24 -3.52
CA LEU A 169 -15.42 -1.10 -3.25
C LEU A 169 -15.82 -2.59 -3.24
N THR A 170 -16.93 -2.92 -2.60
CA THR A 170 -17.43 -4.31 -2.58
C THR A 170 -17.69 -4.82 -4.00
N LEU A 171 -18.36 -4.03 -4.85
CA LEU A 171 -18.59 -4.39 -6.25
C LEU A 171 -17.28 -4.46 -7.06
N LEU A 172 -16.35 -3.56 -6.80
CA LEU A 172 -15.05 -3.51 -7.47
C LEU A 172 -14.23 -4.80 -7.26
N PHE A 173 -14.30 -5.40 -6.06
CA PHE A 173 -13.64 -6.67 -5.74
C PHE A 173 -14.51 -7.89 -6.07
N LEU A 174 -15.82 -7.83 -5.85
CA LEU A 174 -16.74 -8.95 -6.06
C LEU A 174 -16.78 -9.40 -7.53
N ILE A 175 -16.83 -8.45 -8.46
CA ILE A 175 -16.95 -8.76 -9.89
C ILE A 175 -15.73 -9.55 -10.41
N PRO A 176 -14.46 -9.11 -10.18
CA PRO A 176 -13.29 -9.90 -10.57
C PRO A 176 -13.21 -11.26 -9.87
N VAL A 177 -13.59 -11.35 -8.60
CA VAL A 177 -13.60 -12.62 -7.86
C VAL A 177 -14.58 -13.60 -8.50
N ILE A 178 -15.80 -13.18 -8.81
CA ILE A 178 -16.80 -14.02 -9.52
C ILE A 178 -16.28 -14.42 -10.91
N ALA A 179 -15.70 -13.45 -11.66
CA ALA A 179 -15.12 -13.73 -12.97
C ALA A 179 -13.99 -14.77 -12.90
N MET A 180 -13.16 -14.69 -11.84
CA MET A 180 -12.06 -15.62 -11.60
C MET A 180 -12.57 -17.01 -11.22
N ILE A 181 -13.57 -17.11 -10.34
CA ILE A 181 -14.25 -18.37 -10.00
C ILE A 181 -14.81 -19.01 -11.27
N TYR A 182 -15.51 -18.23 -12.09
CA TYR A 182 -16.05 -18.71 -13.36
C TYR A 182 -14.94 -19.20 -14.31
N GLY A 183 -13.83 -18.45 -14.40
CA GLY A 183 -12.66 -18.82 -15.19
C GLY A 183 -12.00 -20.12 -14.70
N LEU A 184 -11.85 -20.29 -13.37
CA LEU A 184 -11.31 -21.52 -12.77
C LEU A 184 -12.21 -22.72 -13.02
N VAL A 185 -13.51 -22.60 -12.82
CA VAL A 185 -14.48 -23.67 -13.12
C VAL A 185 -14.38 -24.09 -14.58
N LYS A 186 -14.32 -23.13 -15.49
CA LYS A 186 -14.15 -23.39 -16.92
C LYS A 186 -12.83 -24.08 -17.25
N LEU A 187 -11.74 -23.68 -16.58
CA LEU A 187 -10.42 -24.27 -16.78
C LEU A 187 -10.35 -25.71 -16.24
N ILE A 188 -10.96 -25.98 -15.08
CA ILE A 188 -10.95 -27.31 -14.43
C ILE A 188 -11.82 -28.30 -15.22
N PHE A 189 -13.07 -27.92 -15.49
CA PHE A 189 -14.05 -28.78 -16.11
C PHE A 189 -14.05 -28.79 -17.64
N GLY A 190 -13.21 -27.93 -18.28
CA GLY A 190 -13.12 -27.84 -19.72
C GLY A 190 -14.38 -27.30 -20.41
N ILE A 191 -15.23 -26.56 -19.69
CA ILE A 191 -16.53 -26.07 -20.17
C ILE A 191 -16.30 -24.97 -21.22
N ARG A 192 -16.88 -25.13 -22.41
CA ARG A 192 -16.79 -24.17 -23.51
C ARG A 192 -18.07 -23.33 -23.64
N THR A 193 -18.40 -22.52 -22.64
CA THR A 193 -19.50 -21.56 -22.70
C THR A 193 -19.04 -20.22 -23.21
N ARG A 194 -19.84 -19.54 -24.05
CA ARG A 194 -19.54 -18.22 -24.62
C ARG A 194 -20.67 -17.25 -24.27
N ASN A 195 -20.70 -16.79 -23.03
CA ASN A 195 -21.71 -15.84 -22.56
C ASN A 195 -21.20 -14.39 -22.72
N ARG A 196 -21.13 -13.91 -23.97
CA ARG A 196 -20.66 -12.55 -24.28
C ARG A 196 -21.44 -11.47 -23.53
N GLY A 197 -22.76 -11.62 -23.40
CA GLY A 197 -23.61 -10.67 -22.70
C GLY A 197 -23.26 -10.51 -21.22
N LEU A 198 -23.03 -11.63 -20.53
CA LEU A 198 -22.60 -11.59 -19.12
C LEU A 198 -21.21 -10.97 -18.95
N MET A 199 -20.27 -11.26 -19.84
CA MET A 199 -18.93 -10.64 -19.79
C MET A 199 -19.01 -9.15 -20.02
N ILE A 200 -19.76 -8.67 -21.01
CA ILE A 200 -19.91 -7.25 -21.29
C ILE A 200 -20.63 -6.56 -20.13
N GLY A 201 -21.73 -7.11 -19.63
CA GLY A 201 -22.49 -6.55 -18.52
C GLY A 201 -21.66 -6.48 -17.22
N SER A 202 -20.93 -7.52 -16.87
CA SER A 202 -20.06 -7.51 -15.69
C SER A 202 -18.90 -6.51 -15.82
N THR A 203 -18.31 -6.41 -17.02
CA THR A 203 -17.26 -5.41 -17.27
C THR A 203 -17.79 -3.99 -17.18
N MET A 204 -18.98 -3.70 -17.73
CA MET A 204 -19.62 -2.38 -17.60
C MET A 204 -19.91 -2.05 -16.14
N LEU A 205 -20.48 -2.98 -15.38
CA LEU A 205 -20.77 -2.80 -13.96
C LEU A 205 -19.49 -2.56 -13.15
N TRP A 206 -18.41 -3.24 -13.48
CA TRP A 206 -17.10 -3.03 -12.85
C TRP A 206 -16.55 -1.62 -13.12
N PHE A 207 -16.65 -1.14 -14.36
CA PHE A 207 -16.27 0.23 -14.68
C PHE A 207 -17.13 1.28 -13.97
N VAL A 208 -18.43 1.03 -13.80
CA VAL A 208 -19.31 1.92 -13.02
C VAL A 208 -18.85 1.95 -11.56
N ALA A 209 -18.56 0.80 -10.95
CA ALA A 209 -18.03 0.72 -9.59
C ALA A 209 -16.67 1.44 -9.46
N LEU A 210 -15.79 1.30 -10.45
CA LEU A 210 -14.50 1.99 -10.50
C LEU A 210 -14.68 3.51 -10.56
N ILE A 211 -15.53 4.00 -11.45
CA ILE A 211 -15.80 5.43 -11.61
C ILE A 211 -16.44 5.99 -10.32
N MET A 212 -17.37 5.27 -9.70
CA MET A 212 -17.94 5.66 -8.41
C MET A 212 -16.87 5.75 -7.32
N THR A 213 -16.02 4.73 -7.19
CA THR A 213 -14.94 4.73 -6.20
C THR A 213 -14.01 5.92 -6.39
N VAL A 214 -13.52 6.13 -7.62
CA VAL A 214 -12.62 7.25 -7.93
C VAL A 214 -13.32 8.59 -7.73
N GLY A 215 -14.57 8.72 -8.14
CA GLY A 215 -15.36 9.93 -7.97
C GLY A 215 -15.57 10.32 -6.51
N ILE A 216 -15.96 9.36 -5.66
CA ILE A 216 -16.16 9.60 -4.22
C ILE A 216 -14.82 9.98 -3.58
N LEU A 217 -13.74 9.25 -3.86
CA LEU A 217 -12.41 9.57 -3.33
C LEU A 217 -11.93 10.95 -3.78
N ALA A 218 -12.20 11.36 -5.03
CA ALA A 218 -11.85 12.67 -5.52
C ALA A 218 -12.64 13.80 -4.82
N ILE A 219 -13.92 13.57 -4.51
CA ILE A 219 -14.74 14.52 -3.75
C ILE A 219 -14.22 14.62 -2.33
N GLU A 220 -13.98 13.49 -1.67
CA GLU A 220 -13.49 13.46 -0.28
C GLU A 220 -12.10 14.10 -0.15
N THR A 221 -11.17 13.80 -1.06
CA THR A 221 -9.86 14.46 -1.06
C THR A 221 -9.97 15.96 -1.34
N GLY A 222 -10.94 16.37 -2.16
CA GLY A 222 -11.24 17.78 -2.42
C GLY A 222 -11.61 18.56 -1.15
N ASN A 223 -12.21 17.90 -0.15
CA ASN A 223 -12.57 18.50 1.14
C ASN A 223 -11.34 18.93 1.99
N TYR A 224 -10.12 18.61 1.56
CA TYR A 224 -8.86 18.91 2.24
C TYR A 224 -7.92 19.78 1.39
N SER A 225 -8.43 20.45 0.34
CA SER A 225 -7.60 21.15 -0.66
C SER A 225 -7.02 22.45 -0.16
N ASP A 226 -7.77 23.19 0.65
CA ASP A 226 -7.40 24.53 1.12
C ASP A 226 -7.18 24.55 2.63
N ASN A 227 -6.37 25.51 3.09
CA ASN A 227 -6.10 25.76 4.49
C ASN A 227 -6.80 27.05 4.92
N GLY A 228 -7.36 27.05 6.13
CA GLY A 228 -7.96 28.20 6.77
C GLY A 228 -7.40 28.39 8.18
N THR A 229 -7.40 29.62 8.64
CA THR A 229 -6.86 30.01 9.93
C THR A 229 -7.86 30.90 10.66
N SER A 230 -8.07 30.62 11.95
CA SER A 230 -8.81 31.48 12.87
C SER A 230 -7.88 31.88 14.01
N ARG A 231 -7.67 33.18 14.22
CA ARG A 231 -6.76 33.71 15.24
C ARG A 231 -7.53 34.49 16.29
N THR A 232 -7.14 34.26 17.53
CA THR A 232 -7.64 35.03 18.68
C THR A 232 -6.45 35.48 19.48
N LYS A 233 -6.30 36.79 19.68
CA LYS A 233 -5.21 37.40 20.48
C LYS A 233 -5.84 38.07 21.69
N THR A 234 -5.37 37.70 22.88
CA THR A 234 -5.88 38.20 24.15
C THR A 234 -4.74 38.76 24.99
N GLU A 235 -4.92 39.96 25.56
CA GLU A 235 -3.96 40.57 26.46
C GLU A 235 -3.97 39.86 27.81
N LEU A 236 -2.78 39.52 28.31
CA LEU A 236 -2.60 38.94 29.63
C LEU A 236 -2.32 40.05 30.65
N THR A 237 -3.38 40.48 31.33
CA THR A 237 -3.24 41.47 32.41
C THR A 237 -2.63 40.79 33.64
N THR A 238 -1.32 40.94 33.82
CA THR A 238 -0.57 40.34 34.93
C THR A 238 -0.26 41.39 35.98
N SER A 239 -0.41 41.06 37.25
CA SER A 239 -0.13 41.97 38.39
C SER A 239 1.31 41.88 38.88
N SER A 240 2.15 40.99 38.40
CA SER A 240 3.57 40.85 38.68
C SER A 240 4.40 40.66 37.41
N ASP A 241 5.71 40.74 37.58
CA ASP A 241 6.67 40.57 36.47
C ASP A 241 6.90 39.10 36.08
N THR A 242 6.29 38.18 36.81
CA THR A 242 6.41 36.73 36.54
C THR A 242 5.05 36.14 36.17
N LEU A 243 4.96 35.49 35.03
CA LEU A 243 3.84 34.68 34.56
C LEU A 243 4.14 33.20 34.86
N PHE A 244 3.26 32.54 35.57
CA PHE A 244 3.36 31.09 35.82
C PHE A 244 2.50 30.35 34.79
N VAL A 245 3.09 29.39 34.06
CA VAL A 245 2.40 28.60 33.03
C VAL A 245 2.43 27.14 33.44
N SER A 246 1.24 26.54 33.53
CA SER A 246 1.05 25.14 33.91
C SER A 246 0.04 24.44 33.00
N LEU A 247 0.05 23.11 32.98
CA LEU A 247 -0.99 22.33 32.33
C LEU A 247 -2.15 22.04 33.30
N ASN A 248 -3.34 21.91 32.74
CA ASN A 248 -4.53 21.47 33.46
C ASN A 248 -4.49 19.94 33.64
N GLU A 249 -3.90 19.48 34.74
CA GLU A 249 -3.76 18.06 35.06
C GLU A 249 -5.10 17.32 35.20
N LEU A 250 -6.15 17.99 35.67
CA LEU A 250 -7.46 17.36 35.84
C LEU A 250 -8.05 16.96 34.49
N GLN A 251 -7.96 17.84 33.52
CA GLN A 251 -8.42 17.57 32.17
C GLN A 251 -7.55 16.52 31.47
N LYS A 252 -6.25 16.52 31.73
CA LYS A 252 -5.35 15.50 31.22
C LYS A 252 -5.75 14.11 31.70
N ARG A 253 -5.99 13.93 33.01
CA ARG A 253 -6.41 12.66 33.60
C ARG A 253 -7.78 12.22 33.12
N GLU A 254 -8.76 13.11 33.10
CA GLU A 254 -10.12 12.83 32.60
C GLU A 254 -10.07 12.36 31.14
N PHE A 255 -9.19 12.96 30.33
CA PHE A 255 -8.97 12.56 28.95
C PHE A 255 -8.26 11.20 28.83
N GLU A 256 -7.21 10.94 29.61
CA GLU A 256 -6.46 9.69 29.60
C GLU A 256 -7.32 8.49 30.02
N ASP A 257 -8.28 8.71 30.92
CA ASP A 257 -9.24 7.69 31.40
C ASP A 257 -10.29 7.34 30.31
N ASP A 258 -10.66 8.31 29.44
CA ASP A 258 -11.66 8.14 28.37
C ASP A 258 -11.03 7.79 27.01
N LEU A 259 -9.73 7.61 26.94
CA LEU A 259 -8.99 7.38 25.69
C LEU A 259 -9.27 5.99 25.12
N ALA A 260 -9.91 5.94 23.96
CA ALA A 260 -10.16 4.69 23.25
C ALA A 260 -9.08 4.36 22.20
N PHE A 261 -8.59 5.37 21.49
CA PHE A 261 -7.60 5.20 20.42
C PHE A 261 -6.60 6.36 20.38
N ASP A 262 -5.33 6.00 20.37
CA ASP A 262 -4.20 6.89 20.11
C ASP A 262 -3.68 6.62 18.68
N PHE A 263 -3.72 7.64 17.83
CA PHE A 263 -3.17 7.60 16.48
C PHE A 263 -1.88 8.40 16.45
N ASP A 264 -0.77 7.72 16.69
CA ASP A 264 0.58 8.27 16.61
C ASP A 264 1.00 8.48 15.14
N MET A 265 0.47 9.56 14.55
CA MET A 265 0.91 10.09 13.26
C MET A 265 1.36 11.55 13.47
N ASP A 266 1.98 12.21 12.49
CA ASP A 266 2.46 13.60 12.52
C ASP A 266 1.48 14.65 13.11
N ASN A 267 0.22 14.27 13.31
CA ASN A 267 -0.81 14.99 14.05
C ASN A 267 -1.45 14.02 15.02
N GLN A 268 -0.99 13.99 16.24
CA GLN A 268 -1.57 13.18 17.30
C GLN A 268 -3.04 13.58 17.49
N TRP A 269 -3.95 12.68 17.16
CA TRP A 269 -5.36 12.85 17.41
C TRP A 269 -5.92 11.60 18.11
N TYR A 270 -6.91 11.81 18.93
CA TYR A 270 -7.40 10.84 19.87
C TYR A 270 -8.91 10.73 19.77
N LEU A 271 -9.44 9.52 19.85
CA LEU A 271 -10.87 9.24 19.92
C LEU A 271 -11.24 8.79 21.32
N THR A 272 -12.31 9.38 21.86
CA THR A 272 -12.93 8.92 23.11
C THR A 272 -13.86 7.74 22.88
N GLU A 273 -14.17 7.02 23.94
CA GLU A 273 -15.00 5.81 23.92
C GLU A 273 -16.39 6.06 23.32
N ASP A 274 -17.01 7.18 23.66
CA ASP A 274 -18.35 7.57 23.17
C ASP A 274 -18.37 8.17 21.75
N LEU A 275 -17.19 8.38 21.12
CA LEU A 275 -17.05 9.07 19.83
C LEU A 275 -17.67 10.48 19.77
N ASP A 276 -17.99 11.05 20.94
CA ASP A 276 -18.65 12.36 21.06
C ASP A 276 -17.69 13.51 20.74
N ARG A 277 -16.39 13.29 20.90
CA ARG A 277 -15.34 14.27 20.66
C ARG A 277 -14.11 13.64 20.06
N ILE A 278 -13.44 14.44 19.24
CA ILE A 278 -12.13 14.12 18.70
C ILE A 278 -11.16 15.15 19.24
N TYR A 279 -10.11 14.68 19.90
CA TYR A 279 -9.10 15.53 20.51
C TYR A 279 -7.83 15.58 19.67
N GLY A 280 -7.11 16.67 19.77
CA GLY A 280 -5.77 16.84 19.23
C GLY A 280 -4.89 17.56 20.22
N GLN A 281 -3.59 17.27 20.17
CA GLN A 281 -2.61 17.94 21.02
C GLN A 281 -2.36 19.37 20.52
N VAL A 282 -2.06 20.30 21.45
CA VAL A 282 -1.70 21.67 21.13
C VAL A 282 -0.19 21.84 21.12
N ASP A 283 0.29 22.81 20.35
CA ASP A 283 1.67 23.23 20.32
C ASP A 283 1.81 24.60 21.03
N LEU A 284 2.81 24.77 21.89
CA LEU A 284 3.08 25.99 22.60
C LEU A 284 4.42 26.59 22.14
N ASP A 285 4.40 27.84 21.72
CA ASP A 285 5.58 28.63 21.43
C ASP A 285 5.67 29.86 22.33
N ILE A 286 6.88 30.30 22.67
CA ILE A 286 7.12 31.47 23.52
C ILE A 286 8.03 32.44 22.80
N GLU A 287 7.48 33.60 22.47
CA GLU A 287 8.18 34.61 21.70
C GLU A 287 8.37 35.93 22.50
N PRO A 288 9.44 36.69 22.22
CA PRO A 288 9.61 38.00 22.79
C PRO A 288 8.61 39.01 22.21
N SER A 289 7.84 39.68 23.07
CA SER A 289 6.89 40.73 22.65
C SER A 289 7.60 42.06 22.39
N ARG A 290 7.15 42.73 21.34
CA ARG A 290 7.51 44.13 21.07
C ARG A 290 6.61 45.12 21.83
N ASN A 291 5.54 44.64 22.43
CA ASN A 291 4.58 45.40 23.20
C ASN A 291 5.00 45.45 24.69
N ILE A 292 4.41 46.35 25.44
CA ILE A 292 4.64 46.49 26.89
C ILE A 292 3.91 45.41 27.68
N GLU A 293 2.78 44.93 27.14
CA GLU A 293 1.94 43.92 27.76
C GLU A 293 2.25 42.53 27.20
N ALA A 294 1.99 41.50 28.02
CA ALA A 294 2.06 40.11 27.59
C ALA A 294 0.78 39.71 26.83
N TRP A 295 0.90 38.87 25.83
CA TRP A 295 -0.21 38.42 25.02
C TRP A 295 -0.21 36.89 24.89
N VAL A 296 -1.39 36.33 24.82
CA VAL A 296 -1.61 34.96 24.33
C VAL A 296 -2.31 35.04 22.97
N GLU A 297 -1.69 34.48 21.96
CA GLU A 297 -2.30 34.28 20.64
C GLU A 297 -2.60 32.82 20.45
N ILE A 298 -3.84 32.52 20.09
CA ILE A 298 -4.29 31.17 19.76
C ILE A 298 -4.59 31.15 18.26
N GLU A 299 -3.78 30.43 17.52
CA GLU A 299 -3.97 30.20 16.11
C GLU A 299 -4.55 28.80 15.89
N LYS A 300 -5.77 28.74 15.35
CA LYS A 300 -6.45 27.50 14.97
C LYS A 300 -6.38 27.39 13.46
N ARG A 301 -5.84 26.28 12.96
CA ARG A 301 -5.75 25.98 11.52
C ARG A 301 -6.60 24.76 11.22
N SER A 302 -7.23 24.70 10.03
CA SER A 302 -7.96 23.54 9.57
C SER A 302 -8.01 23.49 8.05
N LYS A 303 -8.42 22.35 7.49
CA LYS A 303 -8.59 22.19 6.04
C LYS A 303 -10.05 22.28 5.63
N GLY A 304 -10.30 22.58 4.35
CA GLY A 304 -11.62 22.62 3.74
C GLY A 304 -11.53 22.52 2.22
N LYS A 305 -12.68 22.46 1.55
CA LYS A 305 -12.73 22.41 0.08
C LYS A 305 -12.39 23.75 -0.58
N ASN A 306 -12.48 24.83 0.18
CA ASN A 306 -12.08 26.18 -0.18
C ASN A 306 -11.71 26.93 1.09
N ARG A 307 -11.10 28.13 0.94
CA ARG A 307 -10.62 28.94 2.05
C ARG A 307 -11.71 29.31 3.06
N GLU A 308 -12.90 29.68 2.58
CA GLU A 308 -14.01 30.08 3.46
C GLU A 308 -14.49 28.93 4.36
N GLU A 309 -14.58 27.71 3.79
CA GLU A 309 -14.92 26.50 4.56
C GLU A 309 -13.80 26.12 5.53
N ALA A 310 -12.53 26.21 5.09
CA ALA A 310 -11.38 25.94 5.93
C ALA A 310 -11.29 26.89 7.13
N GLU A 311 -11.60 28.20 6.94
CA GLU A 311 -11.67 29.19 8.02
C GLU A 311 -12.84 28.91 9.00
N ARG A 312 -14.00 28.46 8.50
CA ARG A 312 -15.11 28.01 9.36
C ARG A 312 -14.70 26.77 10.17
N ASN A 313 -14.13 25.77 9.53
CA ASN A 313 -13.68 24.55 10.19
C ASN A 313 -12.60 24.86 11.26
N ALA A 314 -11.74 25.85 11.03
CA ALA A 314 -10.80 26.31 12.03
C ALA A 314 -11.48 27.03 13.20
N ALA A 315 -12.54 27.79 12.94
CA ALA A 315 -13.33 28.44 13.99
C ALA A 315 -14.08 27.44 14.89
N ASP A 316 -14.55 26.32 14.31
CA ASP A 316 -15.29 25.26 15.02
C ASP A 316 -14.39 24.44 15.97
N VAL A 317 -13.07 24.59 15.90
CA VAL A 317 -12.13 23.95 16.84
C VAL A 317 -12.27 24.63 18.21
N THR A 318 -12.52 23.85 19.24
CA THR A 318 -12.65 24.35 20.62
C THR A 318 -11.33 24.16 21.36
N TYR A 319 -10.82 25.28 21.87
CA TYR A 319 -9.68 25.31 22.78
C TYR A 319 -9.97 26.25 23.95
N ASN A 320 -9.67 25.81 25.16
CA ASN A 320 -9.90 26.55 26.38
C ASN A 320 -8.60 26.67 27.21
N TYR A 321 -8.44 27.79 27.88
CA TYR A 321 -7.39 28.04 28.87
C TYR A 321 -7.96 28.88 30.01
N ARG A 322 -7.26 28.96 31.12
CA ARG A 322 -7.66 29.79 32.26
C ARG A 322 -6.54 30.70 32.68
N LEU A 323 -6.87 31.96 32.89
CA LEU A 323 -5.98 32.95 33.50
C LEU A 323 -6.54 33.35 34.85
N ARG A 324 -5.75 33.16 35.91
CA ARG A 324 -6.10 33.59 37.29
C ARG A 324 -4.97 34.44 37.85
N GLY A 325 -5.08 35.76 37.73
CA GLY A 325 -3.99 36.66 38.10
C GLY A 325 -2.77 36.44 37.23
N ASN A 326 -1.72 35.85 37.81
CA ASN A 326 -0.48 35.57 37.11
C ASN A 326 -0.33 34.06 36.71
N ASP A 327 -1.32 33.24 37.04
CA ASP A 327 -1.29 31.81 36.75
C ASP A 327 -2.08 31.56 35.46
N LEU A 328 -1.38 31.14 34.41
CA LEU A 328 -1.93 30.72 33.12
C LEU A 328 -1.96 29.19 33.08
N GLU A 329 -3.16 28.64 33.18
CA GLU A 329 -3.42 27.19 33.08
C GLU A 329 -3.86 26.86 31.66
N LEU A 330 -3.03 26.11 30.91
CA LEU A 330 -3.28 25.69 29.55
C LEU A 330 -3.87 24.25 29.53
N ASN A 331 -4.80 24.00 28.63
CA ASN A 331 -5.24 22.65 28.37
C ASN A 331 -4.26 21.97 27.39
N PRO A 332 -3.85 20.70 27.63
CA PRO A 332 -2.93 20.00 26.73
C PRO A 332 -3.58 19.62 25.39
N TYR A 333 -4.92 19.62 25.33
CA TYR A 333 -5.68 19.19 24.17
C TYR A 333 -6.73 20.23 23.76
N PHE A 334 -6.91 20.34 22.44
CA PHE A 334 -8.11 20.94 21.85
C PHE A 334 -9.09 19.82 21.45
N PHE A 335 -10.34 20.16 21.16
CA PHE A 335 -11.32 19.18 20.68
C PHE A 335 -12.24 19.76 19.63
N ILE A 336 -12.87 18.83 18.90
CA ILE A 336 -13.99 19.10 17.99
C ILE A 336 -15.18 18.31 18.49
N ASP A 337 -16.34 18.96 18.59
CA ASP A 337 -17.56 18.33 19.04
C ASP A 337 -18.08 17.32 18.00
N GLY A 338 -18.78 16.28 18.47
CA GLY A 338 -19.32 15.21 17.66
C GLY A 338 -20.24 15.72 16.53
N GLY A 339 -20.11 15.10 15.37
CA GLY A 339 -20.80 15.49 14.15
C GLY A 339 -20.08 16.49 13.26
N ILE A 340 -19.08 17.22 13.77
CA ILE A 340 -18.16 18.03 12.97
C ILE A 340 -17.07 17.12 12.43
N LYS A 341 -16.72 17.26 11.15
CA LYS A 341 -15.75 16.40 10.50
C LYS A 341 -14.31 16.82 10.84
N TRP A 342 -13.47 15.84 11.11
CA TRP A 342 -12.05 16.05 11.31
C TRP A 342 -11.39 16.53 10.01
N ARG A 343 -10.92 17.76 10.01
CA ARG A 343 -10.27 18.41 8.85
C ARG A 343 -8.81 18.74 9.16
N PHE A 344 -8.13 17.80 9.83
CA PHE A 344 -6.73 17.96 10.28
C PHE A 344 -6.48 19.29 10.97
N PRO A 345 -7.25 19.59 12.03
CA PRO A 345 -7.06 20.81 12.78
C PRO A 345 -5.72 20.79 13.50
N ARG A 346 -5.19 21.98 13.72
CA ARG A 346 -4.01 22.24 14.56
C ARG A 346 -4.30 23.49 15.40
N VAL A 347 -3.81 23.48 16.63
CA VAL A 347 -3.91 24.62 17.52
C VAL A 347 -2.52 24.96 18.02
N GLU A 348 -2.06 26.15 17.68
CA GLU A 348 -0.78 26.70 18.11
C GLU A 348 -1.04 27.86 19.07
N ILE A 349 -0.38 27.84 20.20
CA ILE A 349 -0.49 28.83 21.26
C ILE A 349 0.84 29.61 21.30
N THR A 350 0.80 30.90 21.04
CA THR A 350 1.98 31.74 21.13
C THR A 350 1.86 32.67 22.33
N LEU A 351 2.81 32.58 23.26
CA LEU A 351 2.94 33.50 24.40
C LEU A 351 3.96 34.58 24.05
N GLU A 352 3.48 35.77 23.80
CA GLU A 352 4.37 36.94 23.59
C GLU A 352 4.68 37.61 24.93
N ILE A 353 5.94 37.56 25.33
CA ILE A 353 6.39 38.07 26.64
C ILE A 353 7.28 39.31 26.43
N PRO A 354 6.96 40.47 27.05
CA PRO A 354 7.76 41.70 26.92
C PRO A 354 9.10 41.59 27.65
N GLU A 355 10.06 42.39 27.22
CA GLU A 355 11.37 42.52 27.90
C GLU A 355 11.20 42.92 29.37
N GLY A 356 11.93 42.24 30.27
CA GLY A 356 11.92 42.47 31.70
C GLY A 356 10.87 41.68 32.46
N LYS A 357 10.00 40.93 31.80
CA LYS A 357 9.10 39.94 32.43
C LYS A 357 9.70 38.55 32.36
N TYR A 358 9.29 37.67 33.30
CA TYR A 358 9.77 36.31 33.43
C TYR A 358 8.61 35.36 33.24
N VAL A 359 8.88 34.18 32.63
CA VAL A 359 7.94 33.07 32.53
C VAL A 359 8.48 31.89 33.31
N TYR A 360 7.70 31.42 34.24
CA TYR A 360 7.98 30.17 34.95
C TYR A 360 7.14 29.08 34.29
N LEU A 361 7.81 28.06 33.72
CA LEU A 361 7.16 26.88 33.09
C LEU A 361 7.19 25.72 34.07
N ASP A 362 6.05 25.12 34.29
CA ASP A 362 5.98 23.85 34.99
C ASP A 362 6.62 22.73 34.19
N THR A 363 7.05 21.66 34.84
CA THR A 363 7.77 20.55 34.20
C THR A 363 6.95 19.89 33.11
N GLU A 364 5.63 19.81 33.28
CA GLU A 364 4.71 19.17 32.37
C GLU A 364 4.47 19.95 31.07
N ILE A 365 4.72 21.27 31.06
CA ILE A 365 4.59 22.11 29.84
C ILE A 365 5.48 21.61 28.70
N ARG A 366 6.55 20.87 29.01
CA ARG A 366 7.45 20.29 27.99
C ARG A 366 6.76 19.34 27.02
N GLU A 367 5.60 18.80 27.38
CA GLU A 367 4.82 17.90 26.53
C GLU A 367 4.21 18.62 25.32
N ILE A 368 3.96 19.94 25.46
CA ILE A 368 3.35 20.77 24.40
C ILE A 368 4.27 21.88 23.88
N LEU A 369 5.48 21.99 24.41
CA LEU A 369 6.45 23.02 24.03
C LEU A 369 7.19 22.57 22.76
N ASP A 370 7.14 23.44 21.71
CA ASP A 370 7.82 23.22 20.42
C ASP A 370 9.31 23.64 20.47
#